data_1f01f0064334e5edca311963967ca0d5
#
_entry.id   1f01f0064334e5edca311963967ca0d5
#
_cell.length_a   1.000
_cell.length_b   1.000
_cell.length_c   1.000
_cell.angle_alpha   90.00
_cell.angle_beta   90.00
_cell.angle_gamma   90.00
#
_symmetry.space_group_name_H-M   'P 1'
#
loop_
_entity.id
_entity.type
_entity.pdbx_description
1 polymer ?
#
loop_
_entity_poly.entity_id
_entity_poly.type
_entity_poly.pdbx_seq_one_letter_code
_entity_poly.pdbx_strand_id
1 'polypeptide(L)'
;GRELYTAWQIAEGAVLYRDVDGFYGPLSQYVNGALFRIFGPGLMVLVWANLAVFAGIMLALYLFLRRGWRPATALAATAVFILVFGFSRFSTIGSFNFAAPYAHEVTHGMLLVLLLAHVLWGWRHEPRPWHPGLAGLLAGLTLLLKPEFVLTALAATGFAGWERFWSSGGRLRRAEVLAWLAGMTAPTVLAVVYFGQH
;
A
#
# COMPACT_ATOMS: atom_id res chain seq x y z
N GLY A 1 -0.59 3.27 21.86
CA GLY A 1 -1.26 4.45 21.63
C GLY A 1 -2.48 4.38 20.72
N ARG A 2 -2.64 5.42 19.91
CA ARG A 2 -3.83 5.64 19.08
C ARG A 2 -4.13 4.47 18.13
N GLU A 3 -3.14 3.95 17.41
CA GLU A 3 -3.32 2.84 16.46
C GLU A 3 -3.97 1.60 17.12
N LEU A 4 -3.53 1.26 18.32
CA LEU A 4 -4.08 0.15 19.09
C LEU A 4 -5.54 0.43 19.53
N TYR A 5 -5.79 1.64 20.03
CA TYR A 5 -7.11 2.05 20.50
C TYR A 5 -8.13 2.08 19.37
N THR A 6 -7.79 2.74 18.25
CA THR A 6 -8.69 2.85 17.09
C THR A 6 -9.01 1.46 16.50
N ALA A 7 -8.00 0.60 16.35
CA ALA A 7 -8.20 -0.77 15.86
C ALA A 7 -9.11 -1.59 16.81
N TRP A 8 -8.94 -1.43 18.11
CA TRP A 8 -9.79 -2.09 19.11
C TRP A 8 -11.23 -1.60 19.03
N GLN A 9 -11.47 -0.29 19.00
CA GLN A 9 -12.81 0.28 18.88
C GLN A 9 -13.52 -0.19 17.59
N ILE A 10 -12.81 -0.23 16.47
CA ILE A 10 -13.36 -0.77 15.19
C ILE A 10 -13.66 -2.27 15.33
N ALA A 11 -12.83 -3.03 16.03
CA ALA A 11 -13.11 -4.43 16.30
C ALA A 11 -14.39 -4.66 17.12
N GLU A 12 -14.70 -3.75 18.05
CA GLU A 12 -15.93 -3.74 18.86
C GLU A 12 -17.15 -3.17 18.08
N GLY A 13 -16.97 -2.70 16.86
CA GLY A 13 -18.06 -2.23 16.01
C GLY A 13 -18.17 -0.72 15.86
N ALA A 14 -17.25 0.06 16.42
CA ALA A 14 -17.20 1.50 16.18
C ALA A 14 -16.89 1.83 14.73
N VAL A 15 -17.45 2.92 14.23
CA VAL A 15 -17.25 3.42 12.87
C VAL A 15 -16.24 4.57 12.90
N LEU A 16 -15.19 4.45 12.10
CA LEU A 16 -14.18 5.51 11.98
C LEU A 16 -14.82 6.80 11.47
N TYR A 17 -14.37 7.93 11.96
CA TYR A 17 -14.86 9.30 11.71
C TYR A 17 -16.22 9.63 12.33
N ARG A 18 -17.03 8.65 12.73
CA ARG A 18 -18.27 8.87 13.48
C ARG A 18 -18.06 8.69 14.98
N ASP A 19 -17.51 7.55 15.38
CA ASP A 19 -17.38 7.14 16.79
C ASP A 19 -15.93 7.27 17.30
N VAL A 20 -14.96 7.27 16.38
CA VAL A 20 -13.53 7.36 16.66
C VAL A 20 -12.86 8.30 15.66
N ASP A 21 -12.02 9.21 16.16
CA ASP A 21 -11.27 10.15 15.33
C ASP A 21 -10.24 9.45 14.42
N GLY A 22 -10.18 9.89 13.15
CA GLY A 22 -9.21 9.46 12.16
C GLY A 22 -8.51 10.63 11.47
N PHE A 23 -7.17 10.57 11.33
CA PHE A 23 -6.40 11.62 10.64
C PHE A 23 -6.11 11.28 9.18
N TYR A 24 -6.05 9.99 8.87
CA TYR A 24 -5.70 9.47 7.55
C TYR A 24 -6.83 8.60 7.02
N GLY A 25 -6.66 8.06 5.81
CA GLY A 25 -7.65 7.19 5.21
C GLY A 25 -7.93 5.92 6.04
N PRO A 26 -9.08 5.28 5.81
CA PRO A 26 -9.61 4.24 6.68
C PRO A 26 -8.92 2.88 6.54
N LEU A 27 -8.19 2.62 5.44
CA LEU A 27 -7.74 1.27 5.07
C LEU A 27 -6.94 0.59 6.18
N SER A 28 -5.91 1.25 6.71
CA SER A 28 -5.05 0.65 7.74
C SER A 28 -5.80 0.37 9.04
N GLN A 29 -6.71 1.26 9.42
CA GLN A 29 -7.47 1.13 10.65
C GLN A 29 -8.44 -0.06 10.59
N TYR A 30 -9.12 -0.25 9.44
CA TYR A 30 -10.00 -1.39 9.25
C TYR A 30 -9.24 -2.72 9.08
N VAL A 31 -8.05 -2.71 8.45
CA VAL A 31 -7.16 -3.89 8.43
C VAL A 31 -6.76 -4.29 9.85
N ASN A 32 -6.32 -3.33 10.66
CA ASN A 32 -5.95 -3.58 12.07
C ASN A 32 -7.17 -4.03 12.90
N GLY A 33 -8.34 -3.43 12.69
CA GLY A 33 -9.59 -3.85 13.34
C GLY A 33 -9.99 -5.27 12.98
N ALA A 34 -9.85 -5.66 11.71
CA ALA A 34 -10.09 -7.03 11.27
C ALA A 34 -9.12 -8.03 11.93
N LEU A 35 -7.84 -7.67 12.05
CA LEU A 35 -6.86 -8.49 12.78
C LEU A 35 -7.25 -8.68 14.23
N PHE A 36 -7.75 -7.64 14.89
CA PHE A 36 -8.21 -7.73 16.27
C PHE A 36 -9.49 -8.56 16.44
N ARG A 37 -10.38 -8.55 15.46
CA ARG A 37 -11.56 -9.45 15.46
C ARG A 37 -11.16 -10.92 15.36
N ILE A 38 -10.09 -11.22 14.62
CA ILE A 38 -9.64 -12.59 14.38
C ILE A 38 -8.75 -13.11 15.53
N PHE A 39 -7.79 -12.30 15.98
CA PHE A 39 -6.74 -12.72 16.91
C PHE A 39 -6.88 -12.13 18.32
N GLY A 40 -7.90 -11.30 18.56
CA GLY A 40 -8.08 -10.53 19.78
C GLY A 40 -7.25 -9.25 19.83
N PRO A 41 -7.68 -8.26 20.66
CA PRO A 41 -6.97 -7.00 20.79
C PRO A 41 -5.65 -7.17 21.55
N GLY A 42 -4.53 -6.78 20.94
CA GLY A 42 -3.22 -6.89 21.57
C GLY A 42 -2.11 -6.23 20.74
N LEU A 43 -1.15 -5.61 21.45
CA LEU A 43 -0.01 -4.97 20.79
C LEU A 43 0.77 -5.95 19.92
N MET A 44 0.96 -7.19 20.40
CA MET A 44 1.73 -8.20 19.68
C MET A 44 1.07 -8.63 18.37
N VAL A 45 -0.26 -8.58 18.25
CA VAL A 45 -0.97 -8.84 16.99
C VAL A 45 -0.55 -7.83 15.94
N LEU A 46 -0.51 -6.53 16.28
CA LEU A 46 -0.06 -5.48 15.36
C LEU A 46 1.43 -5.59 15.05
N VAL A 47 2.27 -5.96 16.03
CA VAL A 47 3.71 -6.17 15.81
C VAL A 47 3.94 -7.29 14.80
N TRP A 48 3.31 -8.45 14.97
CA TRP A 48 3.45 -9.57 14.04
C TRP A 48 2.88 -9.23 12.66
N ALA A 49 1.74 -8.54 12.59
CA ALA A 49 1.19 -8.08 11.32
C ALA A 49 2.14 -7.12 10.59
N ASN A 50 2.72 -6.15 11.30
CA ASN A 50 3.69 -5.22 10.69
C ASN A 50 4.98 -5.91 10.27
N LEU A 51 5.46 -6.89 11.02
CA LEU A 51 6.62 -7.70 10.60
C LEU A 51 6.30 -8.51 9.34
N ALA A 52 5.09 -9.04 9.20
CA ALA A 52 4.66 -9.71 7.98
C ALA A 52 4.59 -8.73 6.79
N VAL A 53 4.03 -7.53 6.99
CA VAL A 53 4.02 -6.45 5.99
C VAL A 53 5.45 -6.07 5.61
N PHE A 54 6.34 -5.92 6.59
CA PHE A 54 7.75 -5.61 6.36
C PHE A 54 8.46 -6.70 5.55
N ALA A 55 8.22 -7.98 5.89
CA ALA A 55 8.75 -9.10 5.09
C ALA A 55 8.23 -9.05 3.65
N GLY A 56 6.95 -8.71 3.45
CA GLY A 56 6.36 -8.48 2.13
C GLY A 56 7.03 -7.34 1.37
N ILE A 57 7.31 -6.22 2.04
CA ILE A 57 8.05 -5.08 1.48
C ILE A 57 9.46 -5.52 1.04
N MET A 58 10.19 -6.25 1.89
CA MET A 58 11.53 -6.73 1.58
C MET A 58 11.54 -7.68 0.39
N LEU A 59 10.60 -8.61 0.37
CA LEU A 59 10.46 -9.54 -0.76
C LEU A 59 10.13 -8.79 -2.05
N ALA A 60 9.17 -7.87 -2.01
CA ALA A 60 8.79 -7.07 -3.17
C ALA A 60 9.97 -6.21 -3.66
N LEU A 61 10.68 -5.54 -2.75
CA LEU A 61 11.86 -4.74 -3.08
C LEU A 61 12.96 -5.60 -3.73
N TYR A 62 13.30 -6.73 -3.12
CA TYR A 62 14.29 -7.67 -3.67
C TYR A 62 13.91 -8.15 -5.06
N LEU A 63 12.67 -8.63 -5.23
CA LEU A 63 12.20 -9.13 -6.52
C LEU A 63 12.13 -8.04 -7.58
N PHE A 64 11.84 -6.80 -7.20
CA PHE A 64 11.86 -5.66 -8.11
C PHE A 64 13.28 -5.34 -8.57
N LEU A 65 14.22 -5.23 -7.65
CA LEU A 65 15.62 -4.96 -7.95
C LEU A 65 16.26 -6.07 -8.80
N ARG A 66 15.89 -7.32 -8.56
CA ARG A 66 16.35 -8.49 -9.33
C ARG A 66 16.07 -8.40 -10.83
N ARG A 67 15.13 -7.58 -11.24
CA ARG A 67 14.77 -7.40 -12.68
C ARG A 67 15.83 -6.63 -13.47
N GLY A 68 16.57 -5.73 -12.80
CA GLY A 68 17.60 -4.91 -13.44
C GLY A 68 19.02 -5.17 -12.93
N TRP A 69 19.18 -5.93 -11.85
CA TRP A 69 20.48 -6.09 -11.15
C TRP A 69 20.81 -7.55 -10.87
N ARG A 70 22.11 -7.82 -10.64
CA ARG A 70 22.55 -9.16 -10.21
C ARG A 70 21.94 -9.51 -8.84
N PRO A 71 21.71 -10.83 -8.55
CA PRO A 71 21.14 -11.27 -7.28
C PRO A 71 21.86 -10.71 -6.06
N ALA A 72 23.18 -10.73 -6.07
CA ALA A 72 23.98 -10.22 -4.96
C ALA A 72 23.79 -8.72 -4.71
N THR A 73 23.71 -7.91 -5.79
CA THR A 73 23.46 -6.46 -5.68
C THR A 73 22.06 -6.19 -5.14
N ALA A 74 21.06 -6.89 -5.64
CA ALA A 74 19.68 -6.76 -5.15
C ALA A 74 19.57 -7.16 -3.67
N LEU A 75 20.25 -8.25 -3.27
CA LEU A 75 20.31 -8.69 -1.88
C LEU A 75 21.03 -7.67 -1.00
N ALA A 76 22.18 -7.15 -1.43
CA ALA A 76 22.91 -6.14 -0.69
C ALA A 76 22.10 -4.86 -0.48
N ALA A 77 21.43 -4.36 -1.53
CA ALA A 77 20.55 -3.18 -1.42
C ALA A 77 19.37 -3.42 -0.46
N THR A 78 18.75 -4.60 -0.52
CA THR A 78 17.67 -4.96 0.41
C THR A 78 18.20 -5.09 1.84
N ALA A 79 19.38 -5.67 2.04
CA ALA A 79 20.02 -5.77 3.35
C ALA A 79 20.35 -4.39 3.94
N VAL A 80 20.86 -3.46 3.12
CA VAL A 80 21.09 -2.06 3.54
C VAL A 80 19.77 -1.42 3.97
N PHE A 81 18.69 -1.63 3.22
CA PHE A 81 17.37 -1.11 3.62
C PHE A 81 16.94 -1.66 4.99
N ILE A 82 17.09 -2.96 5.24
CA ILE A 82 16.76 -3.57 6.54
C ILE A 82 17.60 -2.95 7.65
N LEU A 83 18.90 -2.87 7.46
CA LEU A 83 19.85 -2.42 8.50
C LEU A 83 19.71 -0.92 8.82
N VAL A 84 19.44 -0.11 7.80
CA VAL A 84 19.36 1.35 7.96
C VAL A 84 17.96 1.82 8.32
N PHE A 85 16.91 1.25 7.71
CA PHE A 85 15.54 1.76 7.83
C PHE A 85 14.59 0.83 8.60
N GLY A 86 14.87 -0.48 8.62
CA GLY A 86 13.93 -1.46 9.16
C GLY A 86 13.64 -1.29 10.65
N PHE A 87 14.68 -1.09 11.45
CA PHE A 87 14.58 -1.05 12.92
C PHE A 87 15.28 0.17 13.54
N SER A 88 15.56 1.19 12.76
CA SER A 88 16.36 2.33 13.22
C SER A 88 15.61 3.22 14.23
N ARG A 89 16.35 3.61 15.28
CA ARG A 89 15.91 4.61 16.26
C ARG A 89 17.05 5.62 16.44
N PHE A 90 17.23 6.50 15.43
CA PHE A 90 18.38 7.42 15.43
C PHE A 90 18.11 8.76 16.15
N SER A 91 16.89 9.05 16.57
CA SER A 91 16.58 10.28 17.29
C SER A 91 15.47 10.10 18.31
N THR A 92 15.41 11.02 19.26
CA THR A 92 14.35 11.10 20.29
C THR A 92 12.99 11.49 19.69
N ILE A 93 12.96 12.08 18.50
CA ILE A 93 11.76 12.54 17.80
C ILE A 93 11.66 11.82 16.46
N GLY A 94 10.60 11.03 16.27
CA GLY A 94 10.20 10.56 14.95
C GLY A 94 10.98 9.37 14.40
N SER A 95 11.54 8.50 15.26
CA SER A 95 12.13 7.27 14.78
C SER A 95 11.05 6.32 14.23
N PHE A 96 11.08 6.11 12.92
CA PHE A 96 10.22 5.14 12.27
C PHE A 96 10.85 3.74 12.34
N ASN A 97 10.09 2.74 12.76
CA ASN A 97 10.47 1.34 12.64
C ASN A 97 9.28 0.52 12.12
N PHE A 98 9.57 -0.59 11.45
CA PHE A 98 8.55 -1.41 10.83
C PHE A 98 7.91 -2.44 11.78
N ALA A 99 8.46 -2.69 12.96
CA ALA A 99 7.85 -3.59 13.95
C ALA A 99 6.68 -2.94 14.69
N ALA A 100 6.86 -1.68 15.10
CA ALA A 100 5.83 -0.90 15.77
C ALA A 100 5.83 0.54 15.22
N PRO A 101 5.34 0.73 13.99
CA PRO A 101 5.34 2.04 13.35
C PRO A 101 4.39 2.99 14.07
N TYR A 102 4.72 4.27 14.06
CA TYR A 102 3.83 5.32 14.56
C TYR A 102 2.53 5.42 13.75
N ALA A 103 2.61 5.11 12.45
CA ALA A 103 1.49 5.16 11.52
C ALA A 103 1.54 3.95 10.57
N HIS A 104 0.59 3.04 10.70
CA HIS A 104 0.49 1.82 9.90
C HIS A 104 0.20 2.12 8.43
N GLU A 105 -0.41 3.29 8.13
CA GLU A 105 -0.64 3.76 6.77
C GLU A 105 0.65 3.88 5.97
N VAL A 106 1.79 4.13 6.62
CA VAL A 106 3.09 4.22 5.94
C VAL A 106 3.58 2.83 5.49
N THR A 107 3.47 1.83 6.35
CA THR A 107 3.90 0.46 6.00
C THR A 107 3.01 -0.17 4.94
N HIS A 108 1.68 -0.03 5.09
CA HIS A 108 0.71 -0.52 4.11
C HIS A 108 0.86 0.23 2.76
N GLY A 109 1.01 1.56 2.80
CA GLY A 109 1.19 2.36 1.59
C GLY A 109 2.47 2.01 0.83
N MET A 110 3.57 1.78 1.53
CA MET A 110 4.83 1.36 0.93
C MET A 110 4.71 -0.02 0.26
N LEU A 111 4.03 -0.97 0.89
CA LEU A 111 3.76 -2.28 0.29
C LEU A 111 2.92 -2.13 -0.98
N LEU A 112 1.82 -1.35 -0.93
CA LEU A 112 0.95 -1.12 -2.09
C LEU A 112 1.70 -0.48 -3.27
N VAL A 113 2.55 0.53 -3.02
CA VAL A 113 3.33 1.19 -4.06
C VAL A 113 4.37 0.23 -4.67
N LEU A 114 5.01 -0.62 -3.88
CA LEU A 114 5.93 -1.63 -4.41
C LEU A 114 5.20 -2.68 -5.25
N LEU A 115 4.04 -3.16 -4.80
CA LEU A 115 3.19 -4.07 -5.59
C LEU A 115 2.72 -3.40 -6.87
N LEU A 116 2.32 -2.13 -6.82
CA LEU A 116 1.98 -1.34 -7.99
C LEU A 116 3.17 -1.28 -8.98
N ALA A 117 4.37 -1.00 -8.50
CA ALA A 117 5.56 -0.97 -9.36
C ALA A 117 5.79 -2.32 -10.07
N HIS A 118 5.54 -3.46 -9.40
CA HIS A 118 5.58 -4.78 -10.03
C HIS A 118 4.55 -4.95 -11.14
N VAL A 119 3.31 -4.52 -10.90
CA VAL A 119 2.22 -4.59 -11.89
C VAL A 119 2.51 -3.71 -13.10
N LEU A 120 2.98 -2.47 -12.86
CA LEU A 120 3.34 -1.53 -13.92
C LEU A 120 4.53 -2.02 -14.75
N TRP A 121 5.54 -2.62 -14.12
CA TRP A 121 6.62 -3.28 -14.83
C TRP A 121 6.12 -4.38 -15.76
N GLY A 122 5.23 -5.26 -15.26
CA GLY A 122 4.60 -6.32 -16.07
C GLY A 122 3.77 -5.75 -17.21
N TRP A 123 2.99 -4.69 -16.96
CA TRP A 123 2.21 -4.01 -17.98
C TRP A 123 3.06 -3.44 -19.12
N ARG A 124 4.24 -2.95 -18.79
CA ARG A 124 5.19 -2.41 -19.76
C ARG A 124 5.84 -3.51 -20.61
N HIS A 125 6.34 -4.59 -20.01
CA HIS A 125 7.19 -5.59 -20.67
C HIS A 125 6.42 -6.79 -21.20
N GLU A 126 5.40 -7.25 -20.47
CA GLU A 126 4.54 -8.38 -20.81
C GLU A 126 3.07 -8.01 -20.56
N PRO A 127 2.47 -7.16 -21.41
CA PRO A 127 1.14 -6.63 -21.17
C PRO A 127 0.07 -7.73 -21.16
N ARG A 128 -0.67 -7.83 -20.07
CA ARG A 128 -1.82 -8.73 -19.91
C ARG A 128 -3.07 -7.90 -19.61
N PRO A 129 -4.28 -8.39 -19.98
CA PRO A 129 -5.53 -7.64 -19.85
C PRO A 129 -5.85 -7.18 -18.42
N TRP A 130 -5.39 -7.91 -17.40
CA TRP A 130 -5.65 -7.60 -16.00
C TRP A 130 -4.72 -6.53 -15.39
N HIS A 131 -3.57 -6.25 -16.01
CA HIS A 131 -2.60 -5.29 -15.45
C HIS A 131 -3.19 -3.90 -15.20
N PRO A 132 -3.94 -3.27 -16.15
CA PRO A 132 -4.51 -1.95 -15.90
C PRO A 132 -5.50 -1.94 -14.73
N GLY A 133 -6.38 -2.94 -14.66
CA GLY A 133 -7.37 -3.04 -13.59
C GLY A 133 -6.72 -3.21 -12.22
N LEU A 134 -5.71 -4.08 -12.10
CA LEU A 134 -4.97 -4.27 -10.86
C LEU A 134 -4.13 -3.05 -10.50
N ALA A 135 -3.51 -2.38 -11.47
CA ALA A 135 -2.79 -1.13 -11.24
C ALA A 135 -3.74 -0.04 -10.72
N GLY A 136 -4.93 0.07 -11.32
CA GLY A 136 -5.98 0.95 -10.83
C GLY A 136 -6.40 0.61 -9.40
N LEU A 137 -6.65 -0.67 -9.10
CA LEU A 137 -7.04 -1.12 -7.75
C LEU A 137 -5.98 -0.77 -6.70
N LEU A 138 -4.71 -1.05 -6.97
CA LEU A 138 -3.61 -0.71 -6.05
C LEU A 138 -3.49 0.80 -5.87
N ALA A 139 -3.60 1.59 -6.95
CA ALA A 139 -3.65 3.05 -6.86
C ALA A 139 -4.88 3.55 -6.07
N GLY A 140 -6.06 2.95 -6.30
CA GLY A 140 -7.29 3.27 -5.58
C GLY A 140 -7.20 2.96 -4.07
N LEU A 141 -6.54 1.87 -3.69
CA LEU A 141 -6.30 1.57 -2.28
C LEU A 141 -5.40 2.60 -1.59
N THR A 142 -4.48 3.25 -2.32
CA THR A 142 -3.66 4.33 -1.74
C THR A 142 -4.48 5.58 -1.41
N LEU A 143 -5.64 5.82 -2.10
CA LEU A 143 -6.58 6.89 -1.76
C LEU A 143 -7.17 6.73 -0.35
N LEU A 144 -7.23 5.50 0.13
CA LEU A 144 -7.71 5.17 1.47
C LEU A 144 -6.61 5.14 2.53
N LEU A 145 -5.43 5.71 2.24
CA LEU A 145 -4.29 5.79 3.15
C LEU A 145 -3.85 7.25 3.35
N LYS A 146 -2.67 7.62 2.86
CA LYS A 146 -2.07 8.94 2.99
C LYS A 146 -1.87 9.61 1.62
N PRO A 147 -1.98 10.94 1.54
CA PRO A 147 -1.82 11.69 0.28
C PRO A 147 -0.49 11.42 -0.45
N GLU A 148 0.59 11.19 0.29
CA GLU A 148 1.92 10.94 -0.27
C GLU A 148 1.94 9.70 -1.17
N PHE A 149 1.24 8.63 -0.76
CA PHE A 149 1.12 7.41 -1.54
C PHE A 149 0.21 7.57 -2.75
N VAL A 150 -0.82 8.41 -2.65
CA VAL A 150 -1.68 8.76 -3.79
C VAL A 150 -0.87 9.44 -4.88
N LEU A 151 -0.10 10.47 -4.52
CA LEU A 151 0.76 11.19 -5.47
C LEU A 151 1.78 10.25 -6.13
N THR A 152 2.40 9.38 -5.33
CA THR A 152 3.36 8.38 -5.83
C THR A 152 2.69 7.40 -6.79
N ALA A 153 1.51 6.88 -6.46
CA ALA A 153 0.77 5.94 -7.30
C ALA A 153 0.31 6.59 -8.60
N LEU A 154 -0.20 7.82 -8.55
CA LEU A 154 -0.62 8.57 -9.75
C LEU A 154 0.57 8.91 -10.65
N ALA A 155 1.69 9.35 -10.09
CA ALA A 155 2.90 9.62 -10.86
C ALA A 155 3.43 8.35 -11.53
N ALA A 156 3.51 7.23 -10.81
CA ALA A 156 3.97 5.96 -11.34
C ALA A 156 3.05 5.42 -12.45
N THR A 157 1.72 5.46 -12.25
CA THR A 157 0.75 5.01 -13.26
C THR A 157 0.70 5.95 -14.44
N GLY A 158 0.80 7.26 -14.24
CA GLY A 158 0.87 8.26 -15.30
C GLY A 158 2.12 8.06 -16.18
N PHE A 159 3.27 7.84 -15.55
CA PHE A 159 4.52 7.54 -16.27
C PHE A 159 4.43 6.23 -17.07
N ALA A 160 3.93 5.16 -16.47
CA ALA A 160 3.75 3.89 -17.17
C ALA A 160 2.74 3.99 -18.32
N GLY A 161 1.65 4.74 -18.13
CA GLY A 161 0.67 5.03 -19.18
C GLY A 161 1.26 5.85 -20.32
N TRP A 162 2.08 6.86 -20.00
CA TRP A 162 2.83 7.63 -20.97
C TRP A 162 3.77 6.76 -21.83
N GLU A 163 4.60 5.95 -21.19
CA GLU A 163 5.49 5.02 -21.92
C GLU A 163 4.69 4.04 -22.78
N ARG A 164 3.58 3.51 -22.24
CA ARG A 164 2.70 2.60 -22.97
C ARG A 164 2.07 3.27 -24.20
N PHE A 165 1.64 4.53 -24.07
CA PHE A 165 1.10 5.32 -25.17
C PHE A 165 2.10 5.42 -26.31
N TRP A 166 3.33 5.82 -26.04
CA TRP A 166 4.37 5.94 -27.08
C TRP A 166 4.78 4.59 -27.68
N SER A 167 4.90 3.55 -26.88
CA SER A 167 5.26 2.21 -27.37
C SER A 167 4.17 1.54 -28.21
N SER A 168 2.91 1.98 -28.07
CA SER A 168 1.76 1.46 -28.82
C SER A 168 1.38 2.32 -30.05
N GLY A 169 2.26 3.19 -30.50
CA GLY A 169 2.01 4.05 -31.66
C GLY A 169 1.01 5.19 -31.40
N GLY A 170 1.01 5.72 -30.17
CA GLY A 170 0.16 6.86 -29.80
C GLY A 170 -1.28 6.49 -29.45
N ARG A 171 -1.55 5.24 -29.05
CA ARG A 171 -2.91 4.78 -28.72
C ARG A 171 -2.93 3.90 -27.48
N LEU A 172 -3.61 4.34 -26.44
CA LEU A 172 -4.07 3.44 -25.35
C LEU A 172 -5.40 2.81 -25.76
N ARG A 173 -5.55 1.52 -25.48
CA ARG A 173 -6.84 0.85 -25.69
C ARG A 173 -7.86 1.41 -24.70
N ARG A 174 -9.05 1.79 -25.18
CA ARG A 174 -10.14 2.27 -24.30
C ARG A 174 -10.41 1.30 -23.14
N ALA A 175 -10.35 -0.01 -23.39
CA ALA A 175 -10.52 -1.03 -22.37
C ALA A 175 -9.45 -0.95 -21.26
N GLU A 176 -8.18 -0.63 -21.58
CA GLU A 176 -7.12 -0.46 -20.58
C GLU A 176 -7.39 0.74 -19.66
N VAL A 177 -7.81 1.87 -20.26
CA VAL A 177 -8.17 3.08 -19.50
C VAL A 177 -9.39 2.84 -18.62
N LEU A 178 -10.44 2.22 -19.15
CA LEU A 178 -11.66 1.90 -18.39
C LEU A 178 -11.37 0.91 -17.26
N ALA A 179 -10.56 -0.13 -17.51
CA ALA A 179 -10.18 -1.09 -16.47
C ALA A 179 -9.37 -0.41 -15.35
N TRP A 180 -8.46 0.49 -15.70
CA TRP A 180 -7.70 1.26 -14.71
C TRP A 180 -8.60 2.18 -13.88
N LEU A 181 -9.49 2.95 -14.53
CA LEU A 181 -10.44 3.82 -13.85
C LEU A 181 -11.38 3.03 -12.94
N ALA A 182 -11.93 1.91 -13.40
CA ALA A 182 -12.80 1.04 -12.60
C ALA A 182 -12.05 0.50 -11.37
N GLY A 183 -10.82 0.02 -11.55
CA GLY A 183 -9.98 -0.42 -10.44
C GLY A 183 -9.70 0.69 -9.43
N MET A 184 -9.36 1.89 -9.91
CA MET A 184 -9.03 3.03 -9.06
C MET A 184 -10.23 3.55 -8.26
N THR A 185 -11.41 3.56 -8.87
CA THR A 185 -12.62 4.08 -8.22
C THR A 185 -13.27 3.08 -7.26
N ALA A 186 -13.13 1.78 -7.51
CA ALA A 186 -13.79 0.74 -6.74
C ALA A 186 -13.56 0.83 -5.22
N PRO A 187 -12.33 0.95 -4.68
CA PRO A 187 -12.11 1.06 -3.24
C PRO A 187 -12.76 2.30 -2.63
N THR A 188 -12.69 3.43 -3.33
CA THR A 188 -13.28 4.69 -2.87
C THR A 188 -14.81 4.60 -2.85
N VAL A 189 -15.41 4.05 -3.90
CA VAL A 189 -16.88 3.84 -3.94
C VAL A 189 -17.33 2.92 -2.81
N LEU A 190 -16.64 1.81 -2.57
CA LEU A 190 -16.94 0.92 -1.46
C LEU A 190 -16.84 1.64 -0.10
N ALA A 191 -15.81 2.46 0.11
CA ALA A 191 -15.65 3.24 1.32
C ALA A 191 -16.81 4.27 1.48
N VAL A 192 -17.15 5.01 0.43
CA VAL A 192 -18.24 5.99 0.45
C VAL A 192 -19.58 5.32 0.74
N VAL A 193 -19.86 4.18 0.12
CA VAL A 193 -21.09 3.41 0.39
C VAL A 193 -21.13 2.93 1.83
N TYR A 194 -20.02 2.39 2.33
CA TYR A 194 -19.94 1.93 3.72
C TYR A 194 -20.20 3.07 4.72
N PHE A 195 -19.50 4.19 4.60
CA PHE A 195 -19.64 5.34 5.51
C PHE A 195 -20.98 6.08 5.32
N GLY A 196 -21.59 6.00 4.13
CA GLY A 196 -22.90 6.59 3.88
C GLY A 196 -24.08 5.79 4.49
N GLN A 197 -23.83 4.52 4.86
CA GLN A 197 -24.83 3.66 5.51
C GLN A 197 -24.72 3.67 7.04
N HIS A 198 -23.64 4.20 7.60
CA HIS A 198 -23.32 4.21 9.02
C HIS A 198 -23.13 5.62 9.55
#